data_497c08430a0594e052887a26aba93577
#
_entry.id   497c08430a0594e052887a26aba93577
#
_cell.length_a   1.000
_cell.length_b   1.000
_cell.length_c   1.000
_cell.angle_alpha   90.00
_cell.angle_beta   90.00
_cell.angle_gamma   90.00
#
_symmetry.space_group_name_H-M   'P 1'
#
loop_
_entity.id
_entity.type
_entity.pdbx_description
1 polymer ?
#
loop_
_entity_poly.entity_id
_entity_poly.type
_entity_poly.pdbx_seq_one_letter_code
_entity_poly.pdbx_strand_id
1 'polypeptide(L)' 'MRLNLIGELAKRQITTNAIADLLGCHRNSVHNKLYGITEFTLSEALLIYDTYFRDCDFRTLFATSEAA' A
#
# COMPACT_ATOMS: atom_id res chain seq x y z
N MET A 1 3.29 4.19 9.48
CA MET A 1 1.93 3.99 8.97
C MET A 1 1.76 4.73 7.66
N ARG A 2 1.18 4.09 6.68
CA ARG A 2 1.03 4.69 5.35
C ARG A 2 -0.39 5.21 5.16
N LEU A 3 -0.70 6.31 5.82
CA LEU A 3 -2.06 6.86 5.87
C LEU A 3 -2.62 7.20 4.49
N ASN A 4 -1.81 7.75 3.60
CA ASN A 4 -2.30 8.10 2.27
C ASN A 4 -2.70 6.85 1.49
N LEU A 5 -1.89 5.80 1.55
CA LEU A 5 -2.20 4.55 0.90
C LEU A 5 -3.45 3.91 1.51
N ILE A 6 -3.53 3.86 2.82
CA ILE A 6 -4.70 3.30 3.51
C ILE A 6 -5.97 4.07 3.11
N GLY A 7 -5.89 5.39 3.09
CA GLY A 7 -7.02 6.24 2.70
C GLY A 7 -7.47 6.00 1.26
N GLU A 8 -6.53 5.88 0.34
CA GLU A 8 -6.85 5.62 -1.07
C GLU A 8 -7.44 4.23 -1.26
N LEU A 9 -6.92 3.22 -0.55
CA LEU A 9 -7.48 1.88 -0.60
C LEU A 9 -8.93 1.89 -0.14
N ALA A 10 -9.22 2.57 0.96
CA ALA A 10 -10.58 2.68 1.48
C ALA A 10 -11.48 3.42 0.50
N LYS A 11 -11.01 4.54 -0.04
CA LYS A 11 -11.77 5.36 -0.98
C LYS A 11 -12.15 4.58 -2.24
N ARG A 12 -11.25 3.74 -2.71
CA ARG A 12 -11.45 2.95 -3.93
C ARG A 12 -12.03 1.57 -3.64
N GLN A 13 -12.32 1.27 -2.37
CA GLN A 13 -12.87 -0.02 -1.94
C GLN A 13 -11.97 -1.20 -2.32
N ILE A 14 -10.66 -0.99 -2.25
CA ILE A 14 -9.67 -2.03 -2.50
C ILE A 14 -9.36 -2.68 -1.15
N THR A 15 -9.61 -3.97 -1.04
CA THR A 15 -9.43 -4.68 0.23
C THR A 15 -7.98 -5.10 0.45
N THR A 16 -7.63 -5.36 1.71
CA THR A 16 -6.34 -5.93 2.05
C THR A 16 -6.12 -7.28 1.36
N ASN A 17 -7.19 -8.07 1.22
CA ASN A 17 -7.10 -9.35 0.51
C ASN A 17 -6.75 -9.16 -0.96
N ALA A 18 -7.28 -8.14 -1.60
CA ALA A 18 -6.96 -7.85 -3.00
C ALA A 18 -5.46 -7.54 -3.16
N ILE A 19 -4.90 -6.76 -2.25
CA ILE A 19 -3.47 -6.45 -2.26
C ILE A 19 -2.65 -7.70 -1.97
N ALA A 20 -3.09 -8.53 -1.02
CA ALA A 20 -2.40 -9.79 -0.71
C ALA A 20 -2.36 -10.72 -1.91
N ASP A 21 -3.47 -10.85 -2.63
CA ASP A 21 -3.52 -11.65 -3.86
C ASP A 21 -2.57 -11.10 -4.92
N LEU A 22 -2.55 -9.79 -5.08
CA LEU A 22 -1.66 -9.13 -6.04
C LEU A 22 -0.19 -9.41 -5.73
N LEU A 23 0.18 -9.33 -4.46
CA LEU A 23 1.57 -9.51 -4.03
C LEU A 23 1.95 -10.97 -3.80
N GLY A 24 0.98 -11.88 -3.81
CA GLY A 24 1.23 -13.30 -3.56
C GLY A 24 1.62 -13.59 -2.12
N CYS A 25 1.05 -12.86 -1.16
CA CYS A 25 1.35 -13.04 0.25
C CYS A 25 0.07 -13.09 1.08
N HIS A 26 0.22 -13.32 2.38
CA HIS A 26 -0.91 -13.36 3.29
C HIS A 26 -1.38 -11.94 3.64
N ARG A 27 -2.69 -11.78 3.90
CA ARG A 27 -3.26 -10.49 4.27
C ARG A 27 -2.61 -9.86 5.50
N ASN A 28 -2.16 -10.68 6.45
CA ASN A 28 -1.46 -10.16 7.63
C ASN A 28 -0.15 -9.48 7.27
N SER A 29 0.55 -9.99 6.26
CA SER A 29 1.77 -9.36 5.77
C SER A 29 1.47 -7.98 5.18
N VAL A 30 0.38 -7.87 4.43
CA VAL A 30 -0.04 -6.57 3.87
C VAL A 30 -0.42 -5.62 4.99
N HIS A 31 -1.18 -6.09 5.98
CA HIS A 31 -1.55 -5.28 7.14
C HIS A 31 -0.32 -4.72 7.86
N ASN A 32 0.66 -5.58 8.12
CA ASN A 32 1.89 -5.17 8.78
C ASN A 32 2.63 -4.09 7.98
N LYS A 33 2.65 -4.21 6.66
CA LYS A 33 3.30 -3.22 5.79
C LYS A 33 2.54 -1.90 5.78
N LEU A 34 1.22 -1.95 5.76
CA LEU A 34 0.41 -0.75 5.78
C LEU A 34 0.57 0.03 7.09
N TYR A 35 0.69 -0.69 8.19
CA TYR A 35 0.76 -0.07 9.52
C TYR A 35 2.19 0.16 10.01
N GLY A 36 3.18 -0.08 9.17
CA GLY A 36 4.56 0.30 9.47
C GLY A 36 5.34 -0.69 10.31
N ILE A 37 4.77 -1.88 10.57
CA ILE A 37 5.48 -2.94 11.30
C ILE A 37 6.60 -3.50 10.44
N THR A 38 6.32 -3.68 9.15
CA THR A 38 7.33 -4.02 8.14
C THR A 38 7.22 -3.04 6.98
N GLU A 39 8.18 -3.06 6.07
CA GLU A 39 8.22 -2.14 4.95
C GLU A 39 7.83 -2.85 3.65
N PHE A 40 7.18 -2.11 2.75
CA PHE A 40 7.03 -2.57 1.36
C PHE A 40 8.38 -2.58 0.69
N THR A 41 8.64 -3.61 -0.11
CA THR A 41 9.78 -3.55 -1.04
C THR A 41 9.43 -2.62 -2.18
N LEU A 42 10.45 -2.13 -2.88
CA LEU A 42 10.21 -1.28 -4.05
C LEU A 42 9.39 -2.01 -5.11
N SER A 43 9.68 -3.29 -5.35
CA SER A 43 8.92 -4.10 -6.30
C SER A 43 7.45 -4.20 -5.93
N GLU A 44 7.16 -4.41 -4.65
CA GLU A 44 5.78 -4.48 -4.15
C GLU A 44 5.07 -3.15 -4.33
N ALA A 45 5.73 -2.07 -3.96
CA ALA A 45 5.14 -0.73 -4.07
C ALA A 45 4.84 -0.38 -5.53
N LEU A 46 5.77 -0.67 -6.43
CA LEU A 46 5.58 -0.41 -7.85
C LEU A 46 4.44 -1.26 -8.43
N LEU A 47 4.32 -2.51 -8.01
CA LEU A 47 3.25 -3.38 -8.49
C LEU A 47 1.88 -2.87 -8.05
N ILE A 48 1.75 -2.44 -6.81
CA ILE A 48 0.51 -1.83 -6.31
C ILE A 48 0.20 -0.56 -7.08
N TYR A 49 1.19 0.29 -7.27
CA TYR A 49 1.03 1.55 -7.99
C TYR A 49 0.57 1.30 -9.43
N ASP A 50 1.27 0.43 -10.14
CA ASP A 50 0.96 0.16 -11.54
C ASP A 50 -0.41 -0.49 -11.72
N THR A 51 -0.87 -1.25 -10.74
CA THR A 51 -2.14 -1.98 -10.85
C THR A 51 -3.34 -1.08 -10.52
N TYR A 52 -3.23 -0.27 -9.46
CA TYR A 52 -4.38 0.46 -8.94
C TYR A 52 -4.25 1.97 -8.90
N PHE A 53 -3.04 2.52 -8.91
CA PHE A 53 -2.81 3.92 -8.55
C PHE A 53 -1.98 4.69 -9.55
N ARG A 54 -2.06 4.33 -10.83
CA ARG A 54 -1.25 5.02 -11.86
C ARG A 54 -1.59 6.48 -12.01
N ASP A 55 -2.77 6.89 -11.56
CA ASP A 55 -3.24 8.28 -11.59
C ASP A 55 -2.78 9.08 -10.36
N CYS A 56 -2.12 8.44 -9.40
CA CYS A 56 -1.65 9.07 -8.19
C CYS A 56 -0.15 9.37 -8.27
N ASP A 57 0.32 10.28 -7.41
CA ASP A 57 1.74 10.49 -7.25
C ASP A 57 2.33 9.41 -6.35
N PHE A 58 3.31 8.67 -6.86
CA PHE A 58 3.91 7.53 -6.16
C PHE A 58 4.48 7.95 -4.79
N ARG A 59 5.20 9.04 -4.74
CA ARG A 59 5.83 9.50 -3.50
C ARG A 59 4.80 9.86 -2.45
N THR A 60 3.76 10.58 -2.85
CA THR A 60 2.69 10.98 -1.95
C THR A 60 1.92 9.75 -1.45
N LEU A 61 1.63 8.82 -2.36
CA LEU A 61 0.86 7.64 -2.02
C LEU A 61 1.58 6.79 -0.97
N PHE A 62 2.87 6.60 -1.12
CA PHE A 62 3.66 5.75 -0.23
C PHE A 62 4.39 6.51 0.88
N ALA A 63 4.09 7.79 1.05
CA ALA A 63 4.65 8.55 2.15
C ALA A 63 4.19 7.97 3.50
N THR A 64 5.10 7.97 4.46
CA THR A 64 4.72 7.59 5.82
C THR A 64 4.11 8.79 6.54
N SER A 65 3.29 8.51 7.54
CA SER A 65 2.66 9.57 8.34
C SER A 65 3.60 10.17 9.37
N GLU A 66 4.78 9.61 9.51
CA GLU A 66 5.77 10.13 10.43
C GLU A 66 6.36 11.38 9.83
N ALA A 67 6.07 12.51 10.44
CA ALA A 67 6.66 13.75 10.01
C ALA A 67 8.16 13.68 10.27
N ALA A 68 8.90 14.02 9.29
CA ALA A 68 10.34 14.11 9.44
C ALA A 68 10.69 15.22 10.43
#